data_0555d9bc2921aff04a41c66352b0e36c
#
_entry.id   0555d9bc2921aff04a41c66352b0e36c
#
_cell.length_a   1.000
_cell.length_b   1.000
_cell.length_c   1.000
_cell.angle_alpha   90.00
_cell.angle_beta   90.00
_cell.angle_gamma   90.00
#
_symmetry.space_group_name_H-M   'P 1'
#
loop_
_entity.id
_entity.type
_entity.pdbx_description
1 polymer ?
#
loop_
_entity_poly.entity_id
_entity_poly.type
_entity_poly.pdbx_seq_one_letter_code
_entity_poly.pdbx_strand_id
1 'polypeptide(L)'
;MDVELKPVIDYPGYLAGSDGNIYSTRSGTLLCLGQRIHRGYLRVNVLSPDGKKRSEQVHKLVLSAFSGSRPDGLQCRHLNGNATDNRASNLKWG
;
A
#
# COMPACT_ATOMS: atom_id res chain seq x y z
N MET A 1 -13.28 -4.02 14.37
CA MET A 1 -12.89 -4.92 13.27
C MET A 1 -11.39 -5.00 13.20
N ASP A 2 -10.89 -6.20 13.03
CA ASP A 2 -9.45 -6.41 12.99
C ASP A 2 -8.90 -6.03 11.64
N VAL A 3 -7.76 -5.35 11.66
CA VAL A 3 -7.01 -5.04 10.45
C VAL A 3 -6.04 -6.18 10.20
N GLU A 4 -6.11 -6.77 9.01
CA GLU A 4 -5.11 -7.74 8.59
C GLU A 4 -3.90 -7.01 8.03
N LEU A 5 -2.71 -7.42 8.45
CA LEU A 5 -1.46 -6.82 7.99
C LEU A 5 -0.67 -7.86 7.19
N LYS A 6 -0.16 -7.44 6.03
CA LYS A 6 0.70 -8.28 5.18
C LYS A 6 1.94 -7.53 4.77
N PRO A 7 3.09 -8.22 4.63
CA PRO A 7 4.32 -7.55 4.20
C PRO A 7 4.17 -6.87 2.85
N VAL A 8 4.71 -5.66 2.73
CA VAL A 8 4.77 -4.95 1.46
C VAL A 8 5.86 -5.59 0.60
N ILE A 9 5.52 -5.90 -0.65
CA ILE A 9 6.47 -6.49 -1.60
C ILE A 9 7.57 -5.47 -1.90
N ASP A 10 8.83 -5.91 -1.89
CA ASP A 10 10.03 -5.14 -2.20
C ASP A 10 10.40 -4.07 -1.16
N TYR A 11 9.66 -3.94 -0.07
CA TYR A 11 9.94 -2.97 0.98
C TYR A 11 9.96 -3.64 2.35
N PRO A 12 11.07 -4.29 2.73
CA PRO A 12 11.20 -4.90 4.06
C PRO A 12 11.00 -3.86 5.17
N GLY A 13 10.31 -4.26 6.23
CA GLY A 13 10.01 -3.37 7.34
C GLY A 13 8.72 -2.58 7.20
N TYR A 14 7.96 -2.83 6.15
CA TYR A 14 6.66 -2.19 5.92
C TYR A 14 5.56 -3.23 5.78
N LEU A 15 4.38 -2.90 6.28
CA LEU A 15 3.20 -3.76 6.21
C LEU A 15 2.05 -2.99 5.58
N ALA A 16 1.27 -3.67 4.77
CA ALA A 16 0.04 -3.11 4.20
C ALA A 16 -1.15 -3.63 5.00
N GLY A 17 -2.05 -2.74 5.38
CA GLY A 17 -3.24 -3.10 6.12
C GLY A 17 -4.46 -3.27 5.24
N SER A 18 -5.35 -4.17 5.63
CA SER A 18 -6.63 -4.34 4.96
C SER A 18 -7.49 -3.07 5.02
N ASP A 19 -7.16 -2.16 5.94
CA ASP A 19 -7.79 -0.85 6.08
C ASP A 19 -7.31 0.19 5.05
N GLY A 20 -6.34 -0.16 4.21
CA GLY A 20 -5.78 0.74 3.21
C GLY A 20 -4.64 1.60 3.72
N ASN A 21 -4.14 1.35 4.92
CA ASN A 21 -3.00 2.08 5.47
C ASN A 21 -1.71 1.30 5.31
N ILE A 22 -0.59 2.02 5.32
CA ILE A 22 0.74 1.43 5.30
C ILE A 22 1.37 1.66 6.65
N TYR A 23 1.97 0.62 7.20
CA TYR A 23 2.57 0.64 8.54
C TYR A 23 4.05 0.35 8.42
N SER A 24 4.83 0.90 9.35
CA SER A 24 6.27 0.64 9.45
C SER A 24 6.59 -0.02 10.78
N THR A 25 7.49 -1.00 10.74
CA THR A 25 8.05 -1.63 11.95
C THR A 25 9.50 -1.24 12.16
N ARG A 26 10.03 -0.31 11.36
CA ARG A 26 11.46 0.01 11.33
C ARG A 26 11.97 0.67 12.60
N SER A 27 11.11 1.34 13.35
CA SER A 27 11.49 1.98 14.62
C SER A 27 11.39 1.05 15.83
N GLY A 28 11.01 -0.21 15.61
CA GLY A 28 10.78 -1.17 16.70
C GLY A 28 9.35 -1.19 17.21
N THR A 29 8.52 -0.25 16.79
CA THR A 29 7.09 -0.21 17.09
C THR A 29 6.30 -0.10 15.80
N LEU A 30 5.04 -0.52 15.84
CA LEU A 30 4.17 -0.41 14.67
C LEU A 30 3.68 1.03 14.53
N LEU A 31 4.03 1.68 13.43
CA LEU A 31 3.62 3.06 13.15
C LEU A 31 2.78 3.09 11.86
N CYS A 32 1.63 3.76 11.94
CA CYS A 32 0.82 4.04 10.75
C CYS A 32 1.41 5.26 10.05
N LEU A 33 1.81 5.10 8.79
CA LEU A 33 2.46 6.17 8.04
C LEU A 33 1.43 7.20 7.54
N GLY A 34 1.81 8.47 7.57
CA GLY A 34 1.02 9.52 6.96
C GLY A 34 0.99 9.39 5.44
N GLN A 35 -0.15 9.71 4.85
CA GLN A 35 -0.35 9.66 3.41
C GLN A 35 -0.66 11.05 2.90
N ARG A 36 -0.30 11.30 1.64
CA ARG A 36 -0.65 12.55 0.97
C ARG A 36 -1.34 12.25 -0.34
N ILE A 37 -2.25 13.13 -0.73
CA ILE A 37 -2.91 13.01 -2.03
C ILE A 37 -2.07 13.70 -3.10
N HIS A 38 -1.92 13.06 -4.25
CA HIS A 38 -1.24 13.62 -5.41
C HIS A 38 -1.96 13.15 -6.66
N ARG A 39 -2.49 14.11 -7.41
CA ARG A 39 -3.25 13.83 -8.65
C ARG A 39 -4.40 12.85 -8.42
N GLY A 40 -5.09 12.96 -7.28
CA GLY A 40 -6.24 12.14 -6.95
C GLY A 40 -5.94 10.80 -6.30
N TYR A 41 -4.66 10.43 -6.12
CA TYR A 41 -4.26 9.17 -5.51
C TYR A 41 -3.45 9.40 -4.24
N LEU A 42 -3.63 8.54 -3.27
CA LEU A 42 -2.85 8.61 -2.04
C LEU A 42 -1.47 7.99 -2.24
N ARG A 43 -0.46 8.68 -1.71
CA ARG A 43 0.94 8.25 -1.77
C ARG A 43 1.55 8.23 -0.37
N VAL A 44 2.56 7.42 -0.21
CA VAL A 44 3.31 7.29 1.05
C VAL A 44 4.80 7.24 0.72
N ASN A 45 5.62 7.75 1.63
CA ASN A 45 7.07 7.66 1.50
C ASN A 45 7.57 6.43 2.24
N VAL A 46 8.37 5.63 1.57
CA VAL A 46 9.01 4.43 2.13
C VAL A 46 10.49 4.43 1.80
N LEU A 47 11.28 3.71 2.58
CA LEU A 47 12.70 3.52 2.30
C LEU A 47 12.88 2.18 1.59
N SER A 48 13.52 2.22 0.42
CA SER A 48 13.87 0.99 -0.28
C SER A 48 15.08 0.32 0.38
N PRO A 49 15.36 -0.95 0.06
CA PRO A 49 16.50 -1.65 0.66
C PRO A 49 17.83 -0.99 0.43
N ASP A 50 17.97 -0.17 -0.63
CA ASP A 50 19.19 0.59 -0.92
C ASP A 50 19.31 1.88 -0.10
N GLY A 51 18.37 2.14 0.83
CA GLY A 51 18.39 3.32 1.70
C GLY A 51 17.82 4.57 1.08
N LYS A 52 17.26 4.51 -0.12
CA LYS A 52 16.70 5.67 -0.80
C LYS A 52 15.22 5.82 -0.50
N LYS A 53 14.78 7.07 -0.33
CA LYS A 53 13.35 7.36 -0.17
C LYS A 53 12.65 7.19 -1.50
N ARG A 54 11.49 6.51 -1.44
CA ARG A 54 10.62 6.32 -2.60
C ARG A 54 9.23 6.79 -2.26
N SER A 55 8.58 7.46 -3.22
CA SER A 55 7.17 7.81 -3.12
C SER A 55 6.37 6.76 -3.88
N GLU A 56 5.52 6.03 -3.18
CA GLU A 56 4.75 4.95 -3.77
C GLU A 56 3.26 5.19 -3.62
N GLN A 57 2.48 4.71 -4.59
CA GLN A 57 1.03 4.78 -4.52
C GLN A 57 0.51 3.72 -3.55
N VAL A 58 -0.29 4.15 -2.58
CA VAL A 58 -0.77 3.27 -1.51
C VAL A 58 -1.57 2.10 -2.07
N HIS A 59 -2.46 2.35 -3.04
CA HIS A 59 -3.30 1.28 -3.60
C HIS A 59 -2.47 0.17 -4.23
N LYS A 60 -1.33 0.49 -4.84
CA LYS A 60 -0.46 -0.53 -5.43
C LYS A 60 0.22 -1.36 -4.37
N LEU A 61 0.67 -0.73 -3.28
CA LEU A 61 1.30 -1.45 -2.17
C LEU A 61 0.31 -2.40 -1.49
N VAL A 62 -0.91 -1.92 -1.23
CA VAL A 62 -1.94 -2.73 -0.58
C VAL A 62 -2.33 -3.91 -1.48
N LEU A 63 -2.65 -3.66 -2.74
CA LEU A 63 -3.11 -4.75 -3.61
C LEU A 63 -2.03 -5.79 -3.85
N SER A 64 -0.77 -5.36 -4.04
CA SER A 64 0.35 -6.28 -4.21
C SER A 64 0.54 -7.16 -2.98
N ALA A 65 0.40 -6.60 -1.79
CA ALA A 65 0.56 -7.36 -0.55
C ALA A 65 -0.55 -8.39 -0.35
N PHE A 66 -1.78 -8.08 -0.76
CA PHE A 66 -2.93 -8.95 -0.54
C PHE A 66 -3.22 -9.91 -1.71
N SER A 67 -2.89 -9.52 -2.93
CA SER A 67 -3.24 -10.29 -4.14
C SER A 67 -2.03 -10.66 -5.00
N GLY A 68 -0.81 -10.37 -4.51
CA GLY A 68 0.40 -10.67 -5.26
C GLY A 68 0.78 -9.56 -6.25
N SER A 69 1.95 -9.71 -6.86
CA SER A 69 2.51 -8.73 -7.79
C SER A 69 1.57 -8.49 -8.97
N ARG A 70 1.67 -7.29 -9.53
CA ARG A 70 0.83 -6.89 -10.66
C ARG A 70 1.04 -7.83 -11.85
N PRO A 71 -0.02 -8.46 -12.37
CA PRO A 71 0.08 -9.23 -13.60
C PRO A 71 0.34 -8.32 -14.80
N ASP A 72 1.00 -8.83 -15.83
CA ASP A 72 1.30 -8.04 -17.03
C ASP A 72 0.02 -7.53 -17.68
N GLY A 73 0.02 -6.23 -18.00
CA GLY A 73 -1.10 -5.59 -18.69
C GLY A 73 -2.26 -5.22 -17.78
N LEU A 74 -2.23 -5.58 -16.49
CA LEU A 74 -3.30 -5.23 -15.56
C LEU A 74 -2.91 -4.05 -14.69
N GLN A 75 -3.92 -3.33 -14.21
CA GLN A 75 -3.73 -2.19 -13.31
C GLN A 75 -4.61 -2.34 -12.08
N CYS A 76 -4.25 -1.65 -11.01
CA CYS A 76 -5.06 -1.62 -9.80
C CYS A 76 -6.34 -0.81 -10.05
N ARG A 77 -7.48 -1.39 -9.74
CA ARG A 77 -8.78 -0.75 -9.89
C ARG A 77 -9.44 -0.57 -8.54
N HIS A 78 -10.08 0.59 -8.34
CA HIS A 78 -10.92 0.86 -7.19
C HIS A 78 -12.35 0.46 -7.53
N LEU A 79 -12.87 -0.58 -6.88
CA LEU A 79 -14.15 -1.18 -7.27
C LEU A 79 -15.34 -0.22 -7.11
N ASN A 80 -15.29 0.68 -6.11
CA ASN A 80 -16.33 1.68 -5.90
C ASN A 80 -16.07 3.01 -6.63
N GLY A 81 -14.99 3.08 -7.42
CA GLY A 81 -14.63 4.31 -8.13
C GLY A 81 -13.98 5.39 -7.26
N ASN A 82 -13.78 5.16 -5.98
CA ASN A 82 -13.16 6.13 -5.08
C ASN A 82 -11.65 5.86 -4.97
N ALA A 83 -10.85 6.71 -5.60
CA ALA A 83 -9.40 6.52 -5.70
C ALA A 83 -8.67 6.65 -4.35
N THR A 84 -9.33 7.15 -3.31
CA THR A 84 -8.74 7.25 -1.96
C THR A 84 -9.19 6.14 -1.03
N ASP A 85 -10.10 5.26 -1.47
CA ASP A 85 -10.54 4.12 -0.67
C ASP A 85 -9.67 2.91 -1.00
N ASN A 86 -8.56 2.76 -0.26
CA ASN A 86 -7.55 1.75 -0.51
C ASN A 86 -7.69 0.52 0.39
N ARG A 87 -8.89 0.29 0.95
CA ARG A 87 -9.15 -0.97 1.65
C ARG A 87 -8.93 -2.14 0.69
N ALA A 88 -8.30 -3.19 1.20
CA ALA A 88 -7.96 -4.35 0.35
C ALA A 88 -9.19 -4.91 -0.38
N SER A 89 -10.36 -4.91 0.29
CA SER A 89 -11.60 -5.40 -0.30
C SER A 89 -12.12 -4.55 -1.46
N ASN A 90 -11.62 -3.32 -1.61
CA ASN A 90 -12.04 -2.40 -2.66
C ASN A 90 -11.08 -2.37 -3.85
N LEU A 91 -10.05 -3.19 -3.85
CA LEU A 91 -9.00 -3.18 -4.86
C LEU A 91 -8.97 -4.49 -5.64
N LYS A 92 -8.69 -4.40 -6.93
CA LYS A 92 -8.58 -5.57 -7.81
C LYS A 92 -7.67 -5.25 -8.98
N TRP A 93 -6.87 -6.24 -9.40
CA TRP A 93 -6.17 -6.14 -10.69
C TRP A 93 -7.16 -6.32 -11.85
N GLY A 94 -7.11 -5.43 -12.79
CA GLY A 94 -8.01 -5.54 -13.93
C GLY A 94 -7.65 -4.67 -15.14
#